data_bc3b5030cc6f35e8b98816e8ed85a8d2
#
_entry.id   bc3b5030cc6f35e8b98816e8ed85a8d2
#
_cell.length_a   1.000
_cell.length_b   1.000
_cell.length_c   1.000
_cell.angle_alpha   90.00
_cell.angle_beta   90.00
_cell.angle_gamma   90.00
#
_symmetry.space_group_name_H-M   'P 1'
#
loop_
_entity.id
_entity.type
_entity.pdbx_description
1 polymer ?
#
loop_
_entity_poly.entity_id
_entity_poly.type
_entity_poly.pdbx_seq_one_letter_code
_entity_poly.pdbx_strand_id
1 'polypeptide(L)'
;YSLAQFDHWTKEPFSSNFRKMLTLEQYRDPKLAQLHHDYLAGGPLEYMAAIFRKLADSDEDAMQLALEFYGPMYLLYSVYDGAEEKEAVSSLLATHIDHFTARVESDCRKKE
;
A
#
# COMPACT_ATOMS: atom_id res chain seq x y z
N TYR A 1 -3.98 -7.51 -7.94
CA TYR A 1 -2.64 -7.61 -7.33
C TYR A 1 -2.61 -7.00 -5.94
N SER A 2 -3.03 -5.74 -5.80
CA SER A 2 -2.98 -5.05 -4.51
C SER A 2 -3.91 -5.66 -3.46
N LEU A 3 -5.10 -6.11 -3.86
CA LEU A 3 -6.00 -6.83 -2.95
C LEU A 3 -5.38 -8.14 -2.48
N ALA A 4 -4.71 -8.86 -3.38
CA ALA A 4 -4.02 -10.11 -3.03
C ALA A 4 -2.87 -9.86 -2.06
N GLN A 5 -2.12 -8.77 -2.23
CA GLN A 5 -1.06 -8.38 -1.30
C GLN A 5 -1.64 -8.02 0.07
N PHE A 6 -2.73 -7.27 0.09
CA PHE A 6 -3.39 -6.92 1.33
C PHE A 6 -3.87 -8.16 2.07
N ASP A 7 -4.51 -9.10 1.36
CA ASP A 7 -4.96 -10.36 1.95
C ASP A 7 -3.80 -11.19 2.49
N HIS A 8 -2.68 -11.24 1.77
CA HIS A 8 -1.47 -11.94 2.23
C HIS A 8 -0.98 -11.39 3.57
N TRP A 9 -0.89 -10.07 3.69
CA TRP A 9 -0.35 -9.43 4.89
C TRP A 9 -1.35 -9.33 6.04
N THR A 10 -2.63 -9.58 5.80
CA THR A 10 -3.67 -9.47 6.84
C THR A 10 -4.29 -10.82 7.23
N LYS A 11 -4.53 -11.69 6.26
CA LYS A 11 -5.27 -12.94 6.46
C LYS A 11 -4.40 -14.17 6.63
N GLU A 12 -3.22 -14.19 5.99
CA GLU A 12 -2.30 -15.32 6.14
C GLU A 12 -1.63 -15.23 7.52
N PRO A 13 -1.77 -16.26 8.39
CA PRO A 13 -1.35 -16.14 9.81
C PRO A 13 0.12 -15.80 10.01
N PHE A 14 1.03 -16.48 9.30
CA PHE A 14 2.46 -16.21 9.43
C PHE A 14 2.80 -14.79 8.96
N SER A 15 2.33 -14.41 7.78
CA SER A 15 2.63 -13.09 7.21
C SER A 15 2.04 -11.96 8.03
N SER A 16 0.81 -12.13 8.52
CA SER A 16 0.17 -11.16 9.39
C SER A 16 0.96 -10.95 10.68
N ASN A 17 1.39 -12.03 11.32
CA ASN A 17 2.18 -11.95 12.55
C ASN A 17 3.57 -11.36 12.28
N PHE A 18 4.18 -11.71 11.16
CA PHE A 18 5.48 -11.18 10.77
C PHE A 18 5.39 -9.65 10.55
N ARG A 19 4.36 -9.19 9.85
CA ARG A 19 4.12 -7.74 9.65
C ARG A 19 3.94 -7.02 10.97
N LYS A 20 3.15 -7.58 11.89
CA LYS A 20 2.92 -6.96 13.20
C LYS A 20 4.21 -6.88 14.00
N MET A 21 5.02 -7.94 13.97
CA MET A 21 6.32 -7.96 14.63
C MET A 21 7.25 -6.89 14.07
N LEU A 22 7.34 -6.78 12.73
CA LEU A 22 8.15 -5.73 12.10
C LEU A 22 7.68 -4.34 12.48
N THR A 23 6.38 -4.12 12.52
CA THR A 23 5.80 -2.83 12.90
C THR A 23 6.19 -2.44 14.32
N LEU A 24 6.17 -3.39 15.25
CA LEU A 24 6.51 -3.12 16.65
C LEU A 24 8.02 -2.97 16.85
N GLU A 25 8.83 -3.76 16.17
CA GLU A 25 10.27 -3.84 16.43
C GLU A 25 11.10 -2.88 15.58
N GLN A 26 10.49 -2.19 14.60
CA GLN A 26 11.24 -1.28 13.71
C GLN A 26 11.98 -0.18 14.46
N TYR A 27 11.50 0.22 15.64
CA TYR A 27 12.11 1.30 16.41
C TYR A 27 13.20 0.80 17.37
N ARG A 28 13.36 -0.50 17.51
CA ARG A 28 14.27 -1.13 18.47
C ARG A 28 15.46 -1.83 17.83
N ASP A 29 15.29 -2.31 16.62
CA ASP A 29 16.29 -3.13 15.93
C ASP A 29 16.48 -2.62 14.50
N PRO A 30 17.69 -2.11 14.14
CA PRO A 30 17.94 -1.58 12.79
C PRO A 30 17.73 -2.61 11.68
N LYS A 31 17.99 -3.90 11.93
CA LYS A 31 17.77 -4.95 10.94
C LYS A 31 16.28 -5.14 10.66
N LEU A 32 15.46 -5.09 11.71
CA LEU A 32 14.01 -5.22 11.57
C LEU A 32 13.40 -3.95 10.98
N ALA A 33 13.99 -2.79 11.27
CA ALA A 33 13.61 -1.53 10.62
C ALA A 33 13.81 -1.61 9.11
N GLN A 34 14.94 -2.19 8.68
CA GLN A 34 15.22 -2.35 7.25
C GLN A 34 14.22 -3.30 6.58
N LEU A 35 13.89 -4.41 7.24
CA LEU A 35 12.89 -5.34 6.72
C LEU A 35 11.51 -4.68 6.62
N HIS A 36 11.12 -3.90 7.64
CA HIS A 36 9.86 -3.16 7.61
C HIS A 36 9.83 -2.20 6.42
N HIS A 37 10.92 -1.45 6.22
CA HIS A 37 11.05 -0.53 5.09
C HIS A 37 10.90 -1.28 3.76
N ASP A 38 11.64 -2.38 3.59
CA ASP A 38 11.69 -3.11 2.32
C ASP A 38 10.36 -3.75 1.95
N TYR A 39 9.65 -4.32 2.93
CA TYR A 39 8.43 -5.09 2.66
C TYR A 39 7.15 -4.27 2.78
N LEU A 40 7.12 -3.25 3.64
CA LEU A 40 5.86 -2.60 4.01
C LEU A 40 5.81 -1.10 3.74
N ALA A 41 6.94 -0.42 3.68
CA ALA A 41 6.96 1.03 3.57
C ALA A 41 7.59 1.52 2.26
N GLY A 42 8.85 1.90 2.31
CA GLY A 42 9.54 2.49 1.16
C GLY A 42 9.66 1.56 -0.03
N GLY A 43 9.84 0.25 0.20
CA GLY A 43 9.94 -0.74 -0.88
C GLY A 43 8.70 -0.78 -1.75
N PRO A 44 7.49 -1.02 -1.19
CA PRO A 44 6.25 -0.96 -1.97
C PRO A 44 6.01 0.41 -2.60
N LEU A 45 6.34 1.48 -1.90
CA LEU A 45 6.17 2.85 -2.42
C LEU A 45 7.02 3.07 -3.67
N GLU A 46 8.29 2.67 -3.65
CA GLU A 46 9.19 2.80 -4.79
C GLU A 46 8.77 1.91 -5.95
N TYR A 47 8.28 0.71 -5.65
CA TYR A 47 7.76 -0.21 -6.67
C TYR A 47 6.56 0.41 -7.40
N MET A 48 5.64 1.00 -6.67
CA MET A 48 4.48 1.67 -7.25
C MET A 48 4.89 2.90 -8.05
N ALA A 49 5.85 3.69 -7.55
CA ALA A 49 6.36 4.85 -8.28
C ALA A 49 6.98 4.44 -9.63
N ALA A 50 7.70 3.32 -9.67
CA ALA A 50 8.28 2.80 -10.92
C ALA A 50 7.19 2.46 -11.94
N ILE A 51 6.07 1.88 -11.49
CA ILE A 51 4.93 1.61 -12.36
C ILE A 51 4.31 2.90 -12.87
N PHE A 52 4.10 3.88 -11.99
CA PHE A 52 3.43 5.13 -12.33
C PHE A 52 4.27 6.08 -13.18
N ARG A 53 5.59 5.87 -13.27
CA ARG A 53 6.44 6.66 -14.18
C ARG A 53 5.98 6.60 -15.63
N LYS A 54 5.35 5.51 -16.01
CA LYS A 54 4.80 5.35 -17.37
C LYS A 54 3.61 6.25 -17.65
N LEU A 55 2.95 6.74 -16.60
CA LEU A 55 1.74 7.55 -16.68
C LEU A 55 1.96 9.00 -16.25
N ALA A 56 3.03 9.26 -15.53
CA ALA A 56 3.31 10.57 -14.94
C ALA A 56 4.29 11.36 -15.80
N ASP A 57 4.25 12.67 -15.64
CA ASP A 57 5.10 13.60 -16.41
C ASP A 57 6.52 13.69 -15.83
N SER A 58 6.71 13.29 -14.58
CA SER A 58 8.00 13.37 -13.91
C SER A 58 8.10 12.28 -12.83
N ASP A 59 9.33 12.05 -12.32
CA ASP A 59 9.54 11.14 -11.19
C ASP A 59 8.83 11.63 -9.94
N GLU A 60 8.79 12.95 -9.73
CA GLU A 60 8.08 13.54 -8.60
C GLU A 60 6.58 13.25 -8.67
N ASP A 61 5.97 13.42 -9.85
CA ASP A 61 4.56 13.12 -10.04
C ASP A 61 4.26 11.62 -9.84
N ALA A 62 5.16 10.76 -10.33
CA ALA A 62 5.04 9.31 -10.12
C ALA A 62 5.06 8.96 -8.63
N MET A 63 5.94 9.59 -7.86
CA MET A 63 6.01 9.37 -6.41
C MET A 63 4.75 9.86 -5.71
N GLN A 64 4.18 11.00 -6.14
CA GLN A 64 2.93 11.49 -5.57
C GLN A 64 1.78 10.53 -5.83
N LEU A 65 1.69 9.97 -7.05
CA LEU A 65 0.70 8.94 -7.37
C LEU A 65 0.89 7.69 -6.49
N ALA A 66 2.15 7.27 -6.30
CA ALA A 66 2.45 6.12 -5.45
C ALA A 66 2.01 6.36 -4.00
N LEU A 67 2.27 7.55 -3.47
CA LEU A 67 1.83 7.93 -2.11
C LEU A 67 0.31 7.90 -2.00
N GLU A 68 -0.39 8.47 -2.97
CA GLU A 68 -1.85 8.50 -2.97
C GLU A 68 -2.45 7.10 -3.05
N PHE A 69 -1.82 6.21 -3.80
CA PHE A 69 -2.31 4.85 -3.98
C PHE A 69 -2.00 3.97 -2.76
N TYR A 70 -0.74 3.94 -2.33
CA TYR A 70 -0.28 3.00 -1.31
C TYR A 70 -0.54 3.48 0.12
N GLY A 71 -0.54 4.79 0.36
CA GLY A 71 -0.74 5.34 1.70
C GLY A 71 -1.98 4.81 2.41
N PRO A 72 -3.16 4.85 1.77
CA PRO A 72 -4.36 4.27 2.36
C PRO A 72 -4.26 2.77 2.62
N MET A 73 -3.62 2.01 1.72
CA MET A 73 -3.42 0.58 1.90
C MET A 73 -2.56 0.30 3.14
N TYR A 74 -1.48 1.06 3.31
CA TYR A 74 -0.62 0.93 4.47
C TYR A 74 -1.37 1.24 5.77
N LEU A 75 -2.16 2.32 5.77
CA LEU A 75 -3.01 2.67 6.91
C LEU A 75 -4.00 1.55 7.24
N LEU A 76 -4.59 0.95 6.20
CA LEU A 76 -5.62 -0.07 6.38
C LEU A 76 -5.09 -1.37 6.98
N TYR A 77 -3.79 -1.65 6.92
CA TYR A 77 -3.22 -2.78 7.66
C TYR A 77 -3.53 -2.66 9.16
N SER A 78 -3.28 -1.48 9.72
CA SER A 78 -3.54 -1.22 11.14
C SER A 78 -5.04 -1.20 11.45
N VAL A 79 -5.83 -0.58 10.58
CA VAL A 79 -7.29 -0.53 10.74
C VAL A 79 -7.86 -1.95 10.73
N TYR A 80 -7.38 -2.81 9.82
CA TYR A 80 -7.80 -4.20 9.74
C TYR A 80 -7.53 -4.94 11.05
N ASP A 81 -6.33 -4.76 11.61
CA ASP A 81 -5.93 -5.46 12.83
C ASP A 81 -6.84 -5.13 14.01
N GLY A 82 -7.33 -3.89 14.10
CA GLY A 82 -8.20 -3.45 15.17
C GLY A 82 -9.69 -3.56 14.90
N ALA A 83 -10.07 -3.97 13.68
CA ALA A 83 -11.48 -3.98 13.29
C ALA A 83 -12.22 -5.21 13.79
N GLU A 84 -13.48 -5.03 14.19
CA GLU A 84 -14.40 -6.13 14.46
C GLU A 84 -14.92 -6.72 13.14
N GLU A 85 -15.28 -5.84 12.20
CA GLU A 85 -15.78 -6.20 10.87
C GLU A 85 -14.65 -6.12 9.86
N LYS A 86 -13.82 -7.17 9.79
CA LYS A 86 -12.61 -7.15 8.96
C LYS A 86 -12.90 -7.07 7.47
N GLU A 87 -13.99 -7.69 7.00
CA GLU A 87 -14.35 -7.62 5.59
C GLU A 87 -14.76 -6.19 5.16
N ALA A 88 -15.25 -5.38 6.09
CA ALA A 88 -15.53 -3.97 5.80
C ALA A 88 -14.24 -3.21 5.46
N VAL A 89 -13.13 -3.56 6.09
CA VAL A 89 -11.83 -2.94 5.79
C VAL A 89 -11.34 -3.34 4.40
N SER A 90 -11.48 -4.62 4.03
CA SER A 90 -11.15 -5.09 2.69
C SER A 90 -11.99 -4.37 1.63
N SER A 91 -13.28 -4.12 1.93
CA SER A 91 -14.17 -3.37 1.03
C SER A 91 -13.74 -1.92 0.88
N LEU A 92 -13.28 -1.28 1.96
CA LEU A 92 -12.73 0.08 1.88
C LEU A 92 -11.53 0.15 0.93
N LEU A 93 -10.65 -0.85 1.01
CA LEU A 93 -9.49 -0.90 0.11
C LEU A 93 -9.92 -1.10 -1.34
N ALA A 94 -10.86 -2.01 -1.59
CA ALA A 94 -11.38 -2.24 -2.94
C ALA A 94 -11.98 -0.96 -3.53
N THR A 95 -12.76 -0.22 -2.74
CA THR A 95 -13.35 1.06 -3.14
C THR A 95 -12.27 2.09 -3.46
N HIS A 96 -11.24 2.18 -2.61
CA HIS A 96 -10.10 3.07 -2.86
C HIS A 96 -9.42 2.76 -4.19
N ILE A 97 -9.15 1.49 -4.46
CA ILE A 97 -8.50 1.07 -5.71
C ILE A 97 -9.36 1.46 -6.91
N ASP A 98 -10.66 1.21 -6.85
CA ASP A 98 -11.58 1.55 -7.94
C ASP A 98 -11.63 3.06 -8.19
N HIS A 99 -11.74 3.87 -7.14
CA HIS A 99 -11.76 5.33 -7.25
C HIS A 99 -10.45 5.88 -7.79
N PHE A 100 -9.33 5.36 -7.31
CA PHE A 100 -8.01 5.77 -7.76
C PHE A 100 -7.81 5.44 -9.24
N THR A 101 -8.16 4.22 -9.65
CA THR A 101 -8.03 3.78 -11.04
C THR A 101 -8.86 4.64 -11.96
N ALA A 102 -10.12 4.91 -11.59
CA ALA A 102 -11.02 5.75 -12.40
C ALA A 102 -10.47 7.17 -12.56
N ARG A 103 -9.93 7.75 -11.47
CA ARG A 103 -9.36 9.10 -11.51
C ARG A 103 -8.12 9.16 -12.40
N VAL A 104 -7.23 8.19 -12.28
CA VAL A 104 -6.01 8.14 -13.11
C VAL A 104 -6.35 7.96 -14.57
N GLU A 105 -7.31 7.09 -14.92
CA GLU A 105 -7.79 6.91 -16.29
C GLU A 105 -8.37 8.20 -16.84
N SER A 106 -9.18 8.91 -16.05
CA SER A 106 -9.75 10.19 -16.45
C SER A 106 -8.67 11.24 -16.72
N ASP A 107 -7.67 11.33 -15.84
CA ASP A 107 -6.57 12.29 -16.00
C ASP A 107 -5.73 11.96 -17.22
N CYS A 108 -5.48 10.69 -17.52
CA CYS A 108 -4.77 10.29 -18.73
C CYS A 108 -5.53 10.65 -19.99
N ARG A 109 -6.86 10.51 -20.01
CA ARG A 109 -7.70 10.91 -21.15
C ARG A 109 -7.65 12.41 -21.39
N LYS A 110 -7.60 13.22 -20.34
CA LYS A 110 -7.52 14.68 -20.46
C LYS A 110 -6.23 15.14 -21.11
N LYS A 111 -5.16 14.36 -21.00
CA LYS A 111 -3.85 14.67 -21.59
C LYS A 111 -3.80 14.33 -23.08
N GLU A 112 -4.69 13.49 -23.55
CA GLU A 112 -4.82 13.16 -24.96
C GLU A 112 -5.62 14.23 -25.70
#